data_80ea650893da4e8475770fbfa4084abe
#
_entry.id   80ea650893da4e8475770fbfa4084abe
#
_cell.length_a   1.000
_cell.length_b   1.000
_cell.length_c   1.000
_cell.angle_alpha   90.00
_cell.angle_beta   90.00
_cell.angle_gamma   90.00
#
_symmetry.space_group_name_H-M   'P 1'
#
loop_
_entity.id
_entity.type
_entity.pdbx_description
1 polymer ?
#
loop_
_entity_poly.entity_id
_entity_poly.type
_entity_poly.pdbx_seq_one_letter_code
_entity_poly.pdbx_strand_id
1 'polypeptide(L)'
;MNFIDAKIEQYASDFSSPESLHLQQLTRETNLKTYMPRMLSGHIQGRILSLFSKMMQPELIVEVGTFTGYSATCLAEGLSETGKLITFELNDEMASIAQKHFETAGIGHKIELRIGNAVDLLTEIKSEIDLVFIDADKENYSAYWDILFPKLRKGGIIIADNVLWSGKVLDEEKNQDEETRGLVAFTKKALAEKNSEQVLFPVRDGLLVIRKK
;
A
#
# COMPACT_ATOMS: atom_id res chain seq x y z
N MET A 1 -4.74 8.94 15.96
CA MET A 1 -6.13 8.82 16.51
C MET A 1 -6.65 7.46 16.10
N ASN A 2 -7.26 6.67 16.97
CA ASN A 2 -7.94 5.44 16.52
C ASN A 2 -9.37 5.84 16.15
N PHE A 3 -9.73 5.74 14.88
CA PHE A 3 -11.10 6.06 14.41
C PHE A 3 -12.10 4.98 14.81
N ILE A 4 -11.63 3.77 15.14
CA ILE A 4 -12.45 2.63 15.53
C ILE A 4 -12.10 2.24 16.97
N ASP A 5 -13.11 1.92 17.77
CA ASP A 5 -12.90 1.40 19.14
C ASP A 5 -12.06 0.11 19.09
N ALA A 6 -11.07 -0.02 19.97
CA ALA A 6 -10.14 -1.14 19.99
C ALA A 6 -10.83 -2.51 20.14
N LYS A 7 -12.01 -2.58 20.80
CA LYS A 7 -12.77 -3.82 20.92
C LYS A 7 -13.45 -4.19 19.60
N ILE A 8 -13.87 -3.19 18.81
CA ILE A 8 -14.43 -3.42 17.47
C ILE A 8 -13.32 -3.87 16.53
N GLU A 9 -12.13 -3.25 16.61
CA GLU A 9 -10.96 -3.67 15.82
C GLU A 9 -10.55 -5.11 16.16
N GLN A 10 -10.52 -5.47 17.46
CA GLN A 10 -10.24 -6.83 17.90
C GLN A 10 -11.30 -7.81 17.37
N TYR A 11 -12.58 -7.47 17.48
CA TYR A 11 -13.65 -8.29 16.94
C TYR A 11 -13.52 -8.51 15.43
N ALA A 12 -13.24 -7.45 14.68
CA ALA A 12 -12.98 -7.55 13.24
C ALA A 12 -11.79 -8.47 12.93
N SER A 13 -10.72 -8.38 13.74
CA SER A 13 -9.55 -9.27 13.63
C SER A 13 -9.90 -10.74 13.89
N ASP A 14 -10.67 -11.02 14.94
CA ASP A 14 -11.06 -12.37 15.34
C ASP A 14 -11.95 -13.06 14.30
N PHE A 15 -12.72 -12.26 13.54
CA PHE A 15 -13.62 -12.75 12.49
C PHE A 15 -13.05 -12.58 11.07
N SER A 16 -11.78 -12.23 10.95
CA SER A 16 -11.05 -12.21 9.68
C SER A 16 -10.15 -13.43 9.53
N SER A 17 -9.81 -13.78 8.28
CA SER A 17 -8.87 -14.87 8.01
C SER A 17 -7.54 -14.63 8.73
N PRO A 18 -6.95 -15.64 9.38
CA PRO A 18 -5.71 -15.46 10.13
C PRO A 18 -4.53 -15.11 9.23
N GLU A 19 -3.54 -14.46 9.81
CA GLU A 19 -2.22 -14.29 9.19
C GLU A 19 -1.51 -15.63 9.05
N SER A 20 -0.74 -15.78 7.97
CA SER A 20 0.19 -16.90 7.85
C SER A 20 1.27 -16.84 8.96
N LEU A 21 1.85 -17.97 9.31
CA LEU A 21 2.97 -18.03 10.26
C LEU A 21 4.14 -17.13 9.81
N HIS A 22 4.35 -17.03 8.51
CA HIS A 22 5.38 -16.17 7.95
C HIS A 22 5.10 -14.67 8.23
N LEU A 23 3.88 -14.18 8.03
CA LEU A 23 3.51 -12.79 8.34
C LEU A 23 3.63 -12.49 9.85
N GLN A 24 3.29 -13.45 10.72
CA GLN A 24 3.50 -13.30 12.16
C GLN A 24 4.98 -13.19 12.52
N GLN A 25 5.86 -13.98 11.87
CA GLN A 25 7.31 -13.90 12.05
C GLN A 25 7.86 -12.56 11.55
N LEU A 26 7.41 -12.09 10.38
CA LEU A 26 7.77 -10.79 9.84
C LEU A 26 7.37 -9.66 10.79
N THR A 27 6.14 -9.68 11.29
CA THR A 27 5.64 -8.71 12.27
C THR A 27 6.52 -8.70 13.53
N ARG A 28 6.87 -9.88 14.05
CA ARG A 28 7.74 -9.99 15.21
C ARG A 28 9.14 -9.43 14.93
N GLU A 29 9.76 -9.78 13.80
CA GLU A 29 11.08 -9.29 13.42
C GLU A 29 11.07 -7.77 13.23
N THR A 30 10.05 -7.21 12.58
CA THR A 30 9.88 -5.76 12.43
C THR A 30 9.80 -5.05 13.77
N ASN A 31 9.00 -5.58 14.73
CA ASN A 31 8.92 -4.99 16.08
C ASN A 31 10.24 -5.03 16.85
N LEU A 32 11.10 -6.00 16.58
CA LEU A 32 12.40 -6.13 17.25
C LEU A 32 13.51 -5.30 16.61
N LYS A 33 13.44 -5.04 15.31
CA LYS A 33 14.55 -4.48 14.54
C LYS A 33 14.33 -3.07 14.00
N THR A 34 13.10 -2.55 14.05
CA THR A 34 12.81 -1.23 13.49
C THR A 34 12.40 -0.23 14.55
N TYR A 35 12.71 1.06 14.33
CA TYR A 35 12.30 2.15 15.21
C TYR A 35 10.82 2.51 15.12
N MET A 36 10.17 2.15 14.01
CA MET A 36 8.79 2.55 13.70
C MET A 36 7.92 1.35 13.31
N PRO A 37 7.80 0.31 14.15
CA PRO A 37 7.06 -0.92 13.78
C PRO A 37 5.57 -0.66 13.50
N ARG A 38 5.03 0.46 13.98
CA ARG A 38 3.65 0.90 13.68
C ARG A 38 3.38 1.20 12.20
N MET A 39 4.43 1.30 11.37
CA MET A 39 4.31 1.48 9.93
C MET A 39 3.85 0.21 9.20
N LEU A 40 3.88 -0.95 9.87
CA LEU A 40 3.29 -2.17 9.30
C LEU A 40 1.81 -1.98 9.02
N SER A 41 1.35 -2.44 7.86
CA SER A 41 -0.08 -2.47 7.51
C SER A 41 -0.90 -3.26 8.51
N GLY A 42 -0.35 -4.34 9.08
CA GLY A 42 -1.00 -5.18 10.10
C GLY A 42 -2.11 -6.08 9.54
N HIS A 43 -2.69 -6.89 10.44
CA HIS A 43 -3.56 -8.02 10.08
C HIS A 43 -4.74 -7.61 9.18
N ILE A 44 -5.62 -6.74 9.66
CA ILE A 44 -6.87 -6.40 8.93
C ILE A 44 -6.56 -5.80 7.56
N GLN A 45 -5.68 -4.81 7.50
CA GLN A 45 -5.32 -4.16 6.24
C GLN A 45 -4.62 -5.13 5.30
N GLY A 46 -3.71 -5.97 5.81
CA GLY A 46 -3.07 -7.02 5.01
C GLY A 46 -4.08 -8.00 4.42
N ARG A 47 -5.12 -8.40 5.17
CA ARG A 47 -6.19 -9.27 4.64
C ARG A 47 -7.05 -8.56 3.60
N ILE A 48 -7.30 -7.25 3.76
CA ILE A 48 -7.98 -6.43 2.74
C ILE A 48 -7.17 -6.40 1.45
N LEU A 49 -5.87 -6.09 1.52
CA LEU A 49 -4.98 -6.07 0.37
C LEU A 49 -4.92 -7.43 -0.34
N SER A 50 -4.76 -8.51 0.43
CA SER A 50 -4.80 -9.88 -0.08
C SER A 50 -6.13 -10.21 -0.78
N LEU A 51 -7.25 -9.80 -0.20
CA LEU A 51 -8.57 -10.05 -0.77
C LEU A 51 -8.75 -9.32 -2.11
N PHE A 52 -8.40 -8.04 -2.19
CA PHE A 52 -8.43 -7.29 -3.44
C PHE A 52 -7.54 -7.94 -4.51
N SER A 53 -6.32 -8.32 -4.15
CA SER A 53 -5.41 -9.00 -5.06
C SER A 53 -5.98 -10.33 -5.55
N LYS A 54 -6.52 -11.18 -4.66
CA LYS A 54 -7.14 -12.45 -5.03
C LYS A 54 -8.38 -12.30 -5.92
N MET A 55 -9.18 -11.26 -5.69
CA MET A 55 -10.34 -10.96 -6.55
C MET A 55 -9.95 -10.49 -7.94
N MET A 56 -8.83 -9.79 -8.07
CA MET A 56 -8.33 -9.23 -9.33
C MET A 56 -7.44 -10.20 -10.11
N GLN A 57 -6.70 -11.08 -9.42
CA GLN A 57 -5.67 -11.97 -9.98
C GLN A 57 -4.70 -11.20 -10.92
N PRO A 58 -4.03 -10.15 -10.42
CA PRO A 58 -3.26 -9.24 -11.24
C PRO A 58 -2.02 -9.92 -11.85
N GLU A 59 -1.65 -9.51 -13.06
CA GLU A 59 -0.37 -9.87 -13.67
C GLU A 59 0.74 -8.91 -13.24
N LEU A 60 0.40 -7.63 -13.00
CA LEU A 60 1.36 -6.65 -12.51
C LEU A 60 0.78 -5.85 -11.35
N ILE A 61 1.44 -5.99 -10.19
CA ILE A 61 1.22 -5.11 -9.04
C ILE A 61 2.40 -4.16 -8.93
N VAL A 62 2.11 -2.89 -8.63
CA VAL A 62 3.12 -1.89 -8.28
C VAL A 62 2.84 -1.38 -6.88
N GLU A 63 3.82 -1.48 -6.00
CA GLU A 63 3.75 -0.97 -4.64
C GLU A 63 4.78 0.14 -4.43
N VAL A 64 4.36 1.25 -3.82
CA VAL A 64 5.24 2.37 -3.43
C VAL A 64 5.29 2.43 -1.91
N GLY A 65 6.45 2.06 -1.35
CA GLY A 65 6.67 1.90 0.09
C GLY A 65 6.62 0.43 0.50
N THR A 66 7.80 -0.23 0.48
CA THR A 66 7.94 -1.65 0.86
C THR A 66 8.01 -1.84 2.36
N PHE A 67 8.74 -0.95 3.05
CA PHE A 67 9.14 -1.11 4.43
C PHE A 67 9.78 -2.50 4.66
N THR A 68 9.23 -3.34 5.54
CA THR A 68 9.74 -4.70 5.79
C THR A 68 9.05 -5.78 4.95
N GLY A 69 8.16 -5.40 4.00
CA GLY A 69 7.57 -6.29 3.00
C GLY A 69 6.25 -6.94 3.40
N TYR A 70 5.57 -6.44 4.44
CA TYR A 70 4.31 -7.03 4.91
C TYR A 70 3.17 -6.90 3.87
N SER A 71 2.92 -5.69 3.37
CA SER A 71 1.91 -5.41 2.34
C SER A 71 2.22 -6.12 1.03
N ALA A 72 3.49 -6.07 0.58
CA ALA A 72 3.94 -6.79 -0.60
C ALA A 72 3.65 -8.30 -0.50
N THR A 73 3.91 -8.91 0.67
CA THR A 73 3.62 -10.33 0.91
C THR A 73 2.11 -10.60 0.80
N CYS A 74 1.27 -9.74 1.40
CA CYS A 74 -0.19 -9.87 1.33
C CYS A 74 -0.73 -9.70 -0.10
N LEU A 75 -0.21 -8.72 -0.84
CA LEU A 75 -0.58 -8.48 -2.24
C LEU A 75 -0.15 -9.63 -3.16
N ALA A 76 1.03 -10.20 -2.92
CA ALA A 76 1.55 -11.32 -3.71
C ALA A 76 0.70 -12.60 -3.61
N GLU A 77 -0.12 -12.75 -2.53
CA GLU A 77 -1.02 -13.90 -2.37
C GLU A 77 -2.08 -14.02 -3.47
N GLY A 78 -2.41 -12.93 -4.17
CA GLY A 78 -3.41 -12.91 -5.23
C GLY A 78 -2.86 -12.81 -6.65
N LEU A 79 -1.53 -12.71 -6.82
CA LEU A 79 -0.91 -12.67 -8.15
C LEU A 79 -1.34 -13.85 -9.01
N SER A 80 -1.56 -13.60 -10.29
CA SER A 80 -1.74 -14.66 -11.28
C SER A 80 -0.52 -15.60 -11.30
N GLU A 81 -0.61 -16.72 -12.01
CA GLU A 81 0.46 -17.72 -12.04
C GLU A 81 1.79 -17.10 -12.52
N THR A 82 1.74 -16.27 -13.56
CA THR A 82 2.89 -15.56 -14.14
C THR A 82 3.05 -14.14 -13.60
N GLY A 83 2.18 -13.72 -12.69
CA GLY A 83 2.12 -12.36 -12.17
C GLY A 83 3.35 -11.98 -11.35
N LYS A 84 3.64 -10.68 -11.35
CA LYS A 84 4.76 -10.08 -10.62
C LYS A 84 4.31 -8.87 -9.81
N LEU A 85 5.03 -8.63 -8.72
CA LEU A 85 4.92 -7.43 -7.92
C LEU A 85 6.26 -6.68 -7.98
N ILE A 86 6.21 -5.39 -8.34
CA ILE A 86 7.37 -4.49 -8.25
C ILE A 86 7.12 -3.57 -7.06
N THR A 87 8.06 -3.54 -6.11
CA THR A 87 7.96 -2.70 -4.92
C THR A 87 9.20 -1.82 -4.75
N PHE A 88 9.00 -0.63 -4.19
CA PHE A 88 10.04 0.40 -4.07
C PHE A 88 10.30 0.73 -2.62
N GLU A 89 11.57 0.76 -2.23
CA GLU A 89 12.03 1.13 -0.89
C GLU A 89 13.22 2.09 -1.00
N LEU A 90 13.22 3.12 -0.17
CA LEU A 90 14.32 4.09 -0.12
C LEU A 90 15.41 3.66 0.86
N ASN A 91 15.05 2.91 1.90
CA ASN A 91 15.95 2.51 2.98
C ASN A 91 16.50 1.10 2.76
N ASP A 92 17.82 0.99 2.54
CA ASP A 92 18.53 -0.28 2.29
C ASP A 92 18.37 -1.29 3.43
N GLU A 93 18.29 -0.84 4.69
CA GLU A 93 18.13 -1.74 5.84
C GLU A 93 16.74 -2.39 5.82
N MET A 94 15.68 -1.61 5.53
CA MET A 94 14.33 -2.12 5.41
C MET A 94 14.20 -3.05 4.19
N ALA A 95 14.78 -2.66 3.07
CA ALA A 95 14.85 -3.47 1.86
C ALA A 95 15.51 -4.84 2.11
N SER A 96 16.60 -4.87 2.88
CA SER A 96 17.31 -6.11 3.25
C SER A 96 16.42 -7.04 4.09
N ILE A 97 15.66 -6.50 5.04
CA ILE A 97 14.70 -7.27 5.84
C ILE A 97 13.59 -7.83 4.92
N ALA A 98 13.01 -6.98 4.06
CA ALA A 98 11.96 -7.38 3.14
C ALA A 98 12.42 -8.50 2.19
N GLN A 99 13.57 -8.35 1.55
CA GLN A 99 14.14 -9.35 0.64
C GLN A 99 14.30 -10.71 1.32
N LYS A 100 14.88 -10.73 2.53
CA LYS A 100 15.02 -11.97 3.32
C LYS A 100 13.65 -12.64 3.57
N HIS A 101 12.64 -11.84 3.88
CA HIS A 101 11.30 -12.36 4.13
C HIS A 101 10.63 -12.90 2.86
N PHE A 102 10.80 -12.25 1.71
CA PHE A 102 10.30 -12.74 0.42
C PHE A 102 10.92 -14.09 0.05
N GLU A 103 12.22 -14.25 0.26
CA GLU A 103 12.92 -15.53 0.03
C GLU A 103 12.45 -16.62 0.96
N THR A 104 12.35 -16.32 2.27
CA THR A 104 11.89 -17.29 3.30
C THR A 104 10.45 -17.72 3.07
N ALA A 105 9.59 -16.83 2.56
CA ALA A 105 8.22 -17.15 2.19
C ALA A 105 8.10 -17.93 0.86
N GLY A 106 9.20 -18.10 0.12
CA GLY A 106 9.21 -18.76 -1.20
C GLY A 106 8.56 -17.93 -2.31
N ILE A 107 8.34 -16.62 -2.09
CA ILE A 107 7.71 -15.70 -3.06
C ILE A 107 8.70 -14.73 -3.72
N GLY A 108 9.98 -14.80 -3.37
CA GLY A 108 11.02 -13.91 -3.92
C GLY A 108 11.08 -13.92 -5.45
N HIS A 109 10.74 -15.03 -6.09
CA HIS A 109 10.70 -15.13 -7.55
C HIS A 109 9.55 -14.33 -8.20
N LYS A 110 8.53 -13.93 -7.43
CA LYS A 110 7.38 -13.11 -7.87
C LYS A 110 7.53 -11.64 -7.53
N ILE A 111 8.48 -11.26 -6.66
CA ILE A 111 8.64 -9.90 -6.15
C ILE A 111 9.97 -9.33 -6.63
N GLU A 112 9.90 -8.19 -7.29
CA GLU A 112 11.05 -7.38 -7.69
C GLU A 112 11.13 -6.15 -6.76
N LEU A 113 12.11 -6.18 -5.84
CA LEU A 113 12.37 -5.06 -4.94
C LEU A 113 13.40 -4.11 -5.58
N ARG A 114 13.01 -2.85 -5.75
CA ARG A 114 13.88 -1.79 -6.26
C ARG A 114 14.19 -0.79 -5.17
N ILE A 115 15.48 -0.50 -4.98
CA ILE A 115 15.97 0.42 -3.96
C ILE A 115 16.25 1.78 -4.61
N GLY A 116 15.65 2.85 -4.07
CA GLY A 116 15.83 4.21 -4.54
C GLY A 116 14.54 5.05 -4.50
N ASN A 117 14.65 6.27 -5.02
CA ASN A 117 13.52 7.19 -5.08
C ASN A 117 12.43 6.66 -6.03
N ALA A 118 11.24 6.44 -5.49
CA ALA A 118 10.14 5.86 -6.26
C ALA A 118 9.68 6.77 -7.42
N VAL A 119 9.71 8.11 -7.26
CA VAL A 119 9.32 9.04 -8.34
C VAL A 119 10.17 8.81 -9.59
N ASP A 120 11.48 8.59 -9.42
CA ASP A 120 12.39 8.36 -10.53
C ASP A 120 12.19 6.96 -11.14
N LEU A 121 12.19 5.93 -10.29
CA LEU A 121 12.15 4.53 -10.71
C LEU A 121 10.80 4.12 -11.33
N LEU A 122 9.68 4.70 -10.91
CA LEU A 122 8.34 4.45 -11.48
C LEU A 122 8.26 4.83 -12.96
N THR A 123 9.08 5.76 -13.43
CA THR A 123 9.13 6.17 -14.85
C THR A 123 9.61 5.02 -15.76
N GLU A 124 10.36 4.08 -15.22
CA GLU A 124 10.92 2.94 -15.94
C GLU A 124 9.89 1.84 -16.23
N ILE A 125 8.79 1.79 -15.48
CA ILE A 125 7.70 0.83 -15.72
C ILE A 125 7.03 1.17 -17.05
N LYS A 126 7.07 0.24 -18.00
CA LYS A 126 6.48 0.40 -19.35
C LYS A 126 5.22 -0.42 -19.56
N SER A 127 5.01 -1.45 -18.73
CA SER A 127 3.85 -2.35 -18.82
C SER A 127 2.59 -1.71 -18.25
N GLU A 128 1.43 -2.16 -18.70
CA GLU A 128 0.15 -1.85 -18.03
C GLU A 128 0.13 -2.45 -16.63
N ILE A 129 -0.50 -1.74 -15.70
CA ILE A 129 -0.56 -2.10 -14.28
C ILE A 129 -1.99 -2.50 -13.94
N ASP A 130 -2.16 -3.59 -13.21
CA ASP A 130 -3.47 -4.06 -12.75
C ASP A 130 -3.86 -3.45 -11.41
N LEU A 131 -2.91 -3.46 -10.46
CA LEU A 131 -3.12 -2.99 -9.11
C LEU A 131 -1.92 -2.15 -8.64
N VAL A 132 -2.22 -1.01 -8.03
CA VAL A 132 -1.24 -0.15 -7.38
C VAL A 132 -1.57 -0.05 -5.89
N PHE A 133 -0.55 -0.13 -5.04
CA PHE A 133 -0.64 0.24 -3.63
C PHE A 133 0.34 1.37 -3.33
N ILE A 134 -0.13 2.45 -2.71
CA ILE A 134 0.68 3.62 -2.34
C ILE A 134 0.66 3.78 -0.83
N ASP A 135 1.81 3.58 -0.19
CA ASP A 135 2.05 3.81 1.23
C ASP A 135 3.49 4.30 1.46
N ALA A 136 3.79 5.48 0.97
CA ALA A 136 5.10 6.11 1.06
C ALA A 136 5.00 7.54 1.63
N ASP A 137 5.92 8.41 1.27
CA ASP A 137 5.95 9.83 1.64
C ASP A 137 4.74 10.58 1.07
N LYS A 138 4.00 11.22 1.95
CA LYS A 138 2.65 11.75 1.67
C LYS A 138 2.66 12.97 0.74
N GLU A 139 3.75 13.72 0.74
CA GLU A 139 3.98 14.89 -0.14
C GLU A 139 3.97 14.49 -1.62
N ASN A 140 4.44 13.27 -1.94
CA ASN A 140 4.59 12.79 -3.31
C ASN A 140 3.40 11.98 -3.86
N TYR A 141 2.29 11.82 -3.13
CA TYR A 141 1.12 11.05 -3.59
C TYR A 141 0.56 11.58 -4.93
N SER A 142 0.55 12.90 -5.12
CA SER A 142 0.12 13.50 -6.40
C SER A 142 1.08 13.18 -7.54
N ALA A 143 2.39 13.10 -7.29
CA ALA A 143 3.39 12.72 -8.28
C ALA A 143 3.28 11.23 -8.63
N TYR A 144 3.07 10.36 -7.62
CA TYR A 144 2.80 8.94 -7.86
C TYR A 144 1.56 8.73 -8.73
N TRP A 145 0.48 9.49 -8.45
CA TRP A 145 -0.72 9.47 -9.26
C TRP A 145 -0.43 9.83 -10.73
N ASP A 146 0.31 10.91 -10.98
CA ASP A 146 0.59 11.38 -12.34
C ASP A 146 1.39 10.37 -13.16
N ILE A 147 2.24 9.58 -12.50
CA ILE A 147 3.05 8.56 -13.14
C ILE A 147 2.26 7.26 -13.34
N LEU A 148 1.48 6.85 -12.34
CA LEU A 148 0.87 5.51 -12.28
C LEU A 148 -0.52 5.45 -12.92
N PHE A 149 -1.38 6.46 -12.74
CA PHE A 149 -2.74 6.43 -13.27
C PHE A 149 -2.82 6.30 -14.81
N PRO A 150 -1.94 6.97 -15.59
CA PRO A 150 -1.90 6.74 -17.04
C PRO A 150 -1.57 5.29 -17.42
N LYS A 151 -0.71 4.63 -16.65
CA LYS A 151 -0.26 3.25 -16.87
C LYS A 151 -1.22 2.19 -16.33
N LEU A 152 -2.19 2.59 -15.49
CA LEU A 152 -3.19 1.68 -14.94
C LEU A 152 -4.12 1.23 -16.08
N ARG A 153 -4.37 -0.08 -16.19
CA ARG A 153 -5.31 -0.58 -17.21
C ARG A 153 -6.76 -0.18 -16.89
N LYS A 154 -7.63 -0.28 -17.89
CA LYS A 154 -9.08 -0.17 -17.66
C LYS A 154 -9.54 -1.26 -16.68
N GLY A 155 -10.32 -0.86 -15.67
CA GLY A 155 -10.73 -1.74 -14.58
C GLY A 155 -9.65 -2.01 -13.52
N GLY A 156 -8.43 -1.52 -13.71
CA GLY A 156 -7.37 -1.56 -12.70
C GLY A 156 -7.68 -0.68 -11.50
N ILE A 157 -7.03 -0.93 -10.37
CA ILE A 157 -7.26 -0.19 -9.12
C ILE A 157 -5.97 0.41 -8.56
N ILE A 158 -6.12 1.58 -7.92
CA ILE A 158 -5.12 2.17 -7.02
C ILE A 158 -5.71 2.12 -5.62
N ILE A 159 -4.94 1.64 -4.66
CA ILE A 159 -5.23 1.69 -3.23
C ILE A 159 -4.20 2.62 -2.59
N ALA A 160 -4.64 3.72 -2.00
CA ALA A 160 -3.77 4.67 -1.30
C ALA A 160 -4.05 4.62 0.20
N ASP A 161 -3.01 4.42 1.00
CA ASP A 161 -3.09 4.34 2.46
C ASP A 161 -2.98 5.72 3.12
N ASN A 162 -3.39 5.79 4.37
CA ASN A 162 -3.30 6.93 5.28
C ASN A 162 -4.01 8.21 4.80
N VAL A 163 -5.01 8.11 3.95
CA VAL A 163 -5.68 9.28 3.39
C VAL A 163 -6.54 10.07 4.40
N LEU A 164 -6.74 9.56 5.61
CA LEU A 164 -7.36 10.28 6.73
C LEU A 164 -6.32 10.98 7.63
N TRP A 165 -5.07 10.53 7.61
CA TRP A 165 -3.92 11.11 8.29
C TRP A 165 -4.21 11.52 9.74
N SER A 166 -4.70 10.55 10.54
CA SER A 166 -5.11 10.75 11.94
C SER A 166 -6.11 11.91 12.15
N GLY A 167 -6.89 12.23 11.12
CA GLY A 167 -7.87 13.31 11.11
C GLY A 167 -7.33 14.68 10.74
N LYS A 168 -6.01 14.86 10.55
CA LYS A 168 -5.39 16.15 10.19
C LYS A 168 -5.91 16.71 8.87
N VAL A 169 -6.43 15.86 7.97
CA VAL A 169 -7.04 16.31 6.71
C VAL A 169 -8.28 17.18 6.91
N LEU A 170 -8.85 17.20 8.12
CA LEU A 170 -9.99 18.03 8.49
C LEU A 170 -9.56 19.39 9.09
N ASP A 171 -8.27 19.57 9.34
CA ASP A 171 -7.76 20.83 9.85
C ASP A 171 -7.89 21.95 8.81
N GLU A 172 -8.03 23.20 9.26
CA GLU A 172 -8.00 24.35 8.37
C GLU A 172 -6.66 24.38 7.59
N GLU A 173 -6.70 24.70 6.32
CA GLU A 173 -5.55 24.64 5.41
C GLU A 173 -4.30 25.36 5.96
N LYS A 174 -4.48 26.48 6.66
CA LYS A 174 -3.39 27.24 7.30
C LYS A 174 -2.64 26.46 8.40
N ASN A 175 -3.28 25.43 8.98
CA ASN A 175 -2.73 24.61 10.06
C ASN A 175 -2.18 23.25 9.56
N GLN A 176 -2.37 22.93 8.28
CA GLN A 176 -1.90 21.69 7.71
C GLN A 176 -0.40 21.71 7.47
N ASP A 177 0.30 20.64 7.87
CA ASP A 177 1.68 20.37 7.49
C ASP A 177 1.78 19.97 6.00
N GLU A 178 3.00 19.80 5.49
CA GLU A 178 3.27 19.50 4.09
C GLU A 178 2.67 18.13 3.69
N GLU A 179 2.83 17.12 4.53
CA GLU A 179 2.28 15.78 4.32
C GLU A 179 0.74 15.83 4.23
N THR A 180 0.08 16.55 5.14
CA THR A 180 -1.38 16.72 5.14
C THR A 180 -1.86 17.41 3.87
N ARG A 181 -1.18 18.49 3.45
CA ARG A 181 -1.49 19.19 2.19
C ARG A 181 -1.32 18.29 0.98
N GLY A 182 -0.26 17.46 0.96
CA GLY A 182 -0.01 16.47 -0.08
C GLY A 182 -1.17 15.48 -0.23
N LEU A 183 -1.62 14.91 0.88
CA LEU A 183 -2.76 13.97 0.91
C LEU A 183 -4.07 14.63 0.47
N VAL A 184 -4.37 15.83 0.97
CA VAL A 184 -5.58 16.57 0.59
C VAL A 184 -5.55 16.92 -0.91
N ALA A 185 -4.41 17.34 -1.44
CA ALA A 185 -4.24 17.63 -2.87
C ALA A 185 -4.45 16.38 -3.72
N PHE A 186 -3.84 15.25 -3.32
CA PHE A 186 -4.01 13.96 -3.98
C PHE A 186 -5.48 13.50 -3.99
N THR A 187 -6.15 13.53 -2.84
CA THR A 187 -7.55 13.09 -2.73
C THR A 187 -8.48 13.93 -3.59
N LYS A 188 -8.29 15.26 -3.61
CA LYS A 188 -9.03 16.17 -4.50
C LYS A 188 -8.76 15.88 -5.98
N LYS A 189 -7.50 15.63 -6.33
CA LYS A 189 -7.06 15.29 -7.69
C LYS A 189 -7.69 13.99 -8.18
N ALA A 190 -7.66 12.94 -7.37
CA ALA A 190 -8.29 11.67 -7.68
C ALA A 190 -9.80 11.82 -7.86
N LEU A 191 -10.47 12.60 -7.00
CA LEU A 191 -11.92 12.86 -7.11
C LEU A 191 -12.30 13.63 -8.39
N ALA A 192 -11.42 14.51 -8.86
CA ALA A 192 -11.65 15.30 -10.07
C ALA A 192 -11.48 14.48 -11.38
N GLU A 193 -10.87 13.30 -11.32
CA GLU A 193 -10.63 12.45 -12.49
C GLU A 193 -11.93 11.79 -12.97
N LYS A 194 -12.36 12.15 -14.20
CA LYS A 194 -13.64 11.67 -14.77
C LYS A 194 -13.62 10.20 -15.19
N ASN A 195 -12.42 9.67 -15.47
CA ASN A 195 -12.21 8.29 -15.90
C ASN A 195 -11.97 7.35 -14.71
N SER A 196 -12.31 7.77 -13.50
CA SER A 196 -12.23 6.93 -12.31
C SER A 196 -13.53 6.95 -11.52
N GLU A 197 -13.66 6.00 -10.62
CA GLU A 197 -14.63 5.95 -9.53
C GLU A 197 -13.89 5.53 -8.27
N GLN A 198 -14.33 6.02 -7.11
CA GLN A 198 -13.57 5.77 -5.87
C GLN A 198 -14.45 5.66 -4.64
N VAL A 199 -13.93 4.94 -3.65
CA VAL A 199 -14.49 4.86 -2.30
C VAL A 199 -13.38 5.00 -1.27
N LEU A 200 -13.58 5.85 -0.26
CA LEU A 200 -12.72 5.93 0.90
C LEU A 200 -13.27 5.03 1.99
N PHE A 201 -12.48 4.02 2.37
CA PHE A 201 -12.77 3.12 3.49
C PHE A 201 -12.14 3.68 4.76
N PRO A 202 -12.90 3.97 5.84
CA PRO A 202 -12.35 4.45 7.10
C PRO A 202 -11.78 3.29 7.94
N VAL A 203 -10.86 2.53 7.34
CA VAL A 203 -10.15 1.43 7.98
C VAL A 203 -8.76 1.93 8.37
N ARG A 204 -8.36 1.73 9.61
CA ARG A 204 -7.12 2.28 10.19
C ARG A 204 -7.03 3.79 9.93
N ASP A 205 -6.05 4.22 9.14
CA ASP A 205 -5.84 5.65 8.81
C ASP A 205 -6.40 6.03 7.41
N GLY A 206 -7.33 5.22 6.91
CA GLY A 206 -8.09 5.44 5.68
C GLY A 206 -7.45 4.85 4.44
N LEU A 207 -8.20 3.99 3.74
CA LEU A 207 -7.82 3.44 2.44
C LEU A 207 -8.70 4.06 1.35
N LEU A 208 -8.10 4.81 0.42
CA LEU A 208 -8.78 5.30 -0.77
C LEU A 208 -8.60 4.29 -1.90
N VAL A 209 -9.68 3.63 -2.30
CA VAL A 209 -9.69 2.68 -3.41
C VAL A 209 -10.27 3.34 -4.63
N ILE A 210 -9.50 3.40 -5.70
CA ILE A 210 -9.82 4.12 -6.94
C ILE A 210 -9.76 3.11 -8.09
N ARG A 211 -10.82 3.02 -8.88
CA ARG A 211 -10.89 2.15 -10.06
C ARG A 211 -10.93 2.99 -11.33
N LYS A 212 -10.08 2.66 -12.31
CA LYS A 212 -10.12 3.26 -13.66
C LYS A 212 -11.29 2.68 -14.47
N LYS A 213 -12.09 3.54 -15.10
CA LYS A 213 -13.26 3.15 -15.92
C LYS A 213 -12.88 2.58 -17.28
#